data_7eda692c68020387236ee47afe34578b
#
_entry.id   7eda692c68020387236ee47afe34578b
#
_cell.length_a   1.000
_cell.length_b   1.000
_cell.length_c   1.000
_cell.angle_alpha   90.00
_cell.angle_beta   90.00
_cell.angle_gamma   90.00
#
_symmetry.space_group_name_H-M   'P 1'
#
loop_
_entity.id
_entity.type
_entity.pdbx_description
1 polymer ?
#
loop_
_entity_poly.entity_id
_entity_poly.type
_entity_poly.pdbx_seq_one_letter_code
_entity_poly.pdbx_strand_id
1 'polypeptide(L)'
;MRRLPRLRLACSLAASLLTAAVFATAAATVKAPALTGSTPPTRPNIVVLVADDWGFTDVGAFGGEMATPNIDALARRGVRFSNFHVSASCSPTRAMLLTGVDNHRNGVGNMRETIPREHLGRPGYLTVLDRNVVTVASRLQAAGYRTYATGKWHVGHESHNLPSARGFDRSLIQADSGSDNWETGQRYLALTDRVNWYEDGRLAPMPEDYYSSEFFVDRMLGYLRGAAGKSQAQQPFFAYVGFQANHLPVQAPAAFRDRYRGRYATGWEAIRAERAKRAAALGVLPADVAMGQTPTAPAWDALSAADQQFAARNMEVYAGMAEAMDFHVGRLVDYLRAAGQLDNTVFVFLSDNGPEGSDPYATISGRLWLQMNYSRDAARLGEKGTYGVIGPGWATAAAGPLAGYKFYSNEGGIRVPLVIAGVPGVAAGSVQPAFTRVMDLTPTLLELAQLPVSVSQWQGQPVEPVTGRSLLPVLQGKVQQVYADDEPVGFELSGNAGLYKGRYKLSKVMPPVGDGRWHLYEVVADPGETRDLAAALPVMFAEMQADYAAYAKANGVLPMPTGYDAINQVLINSLLNVYWPATKRVLPGVIAGLLAGLLGGWWFVRRRRRALPAG
;
A
#
# COMPACT_ATOMS: atom_id res chain seq x y z
N MET A 1 69.78 -44.92 -15.99
CA MET A 1 70.37 -45.84 -17.06
C MET A 1 69.47 -45.79 -18.30
N ARG A 2 70.12 -45.39 -19.41
CA ARG A 2 69.88 -45.72 -20.81
C ARG A 2 68.49 -45.36 -21.37
N ARG A 3 68.40 -44.30 -22.13
CA ARG A 3 68.82 -43.99 -23.52
C ARG A 3 67.64 -44.14 -24.46
N LEU A 4 67.31 -43.02 -25.07
CA LEU A 4 66.67 -42.84 -26.40
C LEU A 4 67.28 -43.72 -27.48
N PRO A 5 66.62 -43.92 -28.64
CA PRO A 5 66.91 -42.95 -29.69
C PRO A 5 65.75 -42.57 -30.63
N ARG A 6 65.99 -41.42 -31.22
CA ARG A 6 65.43 -40.80 -32.43
C ARG A 6 65.60 -41.66 -33.63
N LEU A 7 64.76 -41.49 -34.65
CA LEU A 7 65.16 -41.35 -36.10
C LEU A 7 63.82 -41.13 -36.88
N ARG A 8 63.66 -39.97 -37.50
CA ARG A 8 63.95 -39.56 -38.86
C ARG A 8 62.98 -40.19 -39.86
N LEU A 9 62.26 -39.40 -40.54
CA LEU A 9 62.40 -38.53 -41.70
C LEU A 9 62.06 -39.25 -42.99
N ALA A 10 61.27 -38.67 -43.74
CA ALA A 10 61.39 -38.18 -45.09
C ALA A 10 60.34 -38.66 -46.07
N CYS A 11 59.81 -37.68 -46.73
CA CYS A 11 59.49 -37.56 -48.14
C CYS A 11 58.64 -38.64 -48.85
N SER A 12 57.47 -38.18 -49.25
CA SER A 12 57.12 -38.32 -50.68
C SER A 12 56.11 -37.29 -51.09
N LEU A 13 56.59 -36.19 -51.67
CA LEU A 13 55.85 -35.44 -52.66
C LEU A 13 55.88 -36.32 -53.94
N ALA A 14 54.71 -36.58 -54.47
CA ALA A 14 54.55 -36.61 -55.93
C ALA A 14 53.11 -36.95 -56.32
N ALA A 15 52.54 -36.02 -57.06
CA ALA A 15 51.64 -36.24 -58.20
C ALA A 15 50.29 -36.92 -57.97
N SER A 16 49.25 -36.06 -57.94
CA SER A 16 48.11 -36.26 -58.84
C SER A 16 47.37 -34.93 -59.01
N LEU A 17 47.90 -34.09 -59.89
CA LEU A 17 47.13 -33.16 -60.69
C LEU A 17 46.40 -33.99 -61.74
N LEU A 18 45.12 -33.81 -61.86
CA LEU A 18 44.14 -33.93 -62.94
C LEU A 18 42.87 -34.60 -62.41
N THR A 19 41.92 -33.79 -62.12
CA THR A 19 40.60 -33.71 -62.80
C THR A 19 39.73 -32.71 -61.98
N ALA A 20 39.93 -31.44 -62.26
CA ALA A 20 38.94 -30.43 -61.95
C ALA A 20 38.10 -30.18 -63.20
N ALA A 21 37.07 -30.91 -63.41
CA ALA A 21 36.03 -30.61 -64.39
C ALA A 21 34.78 -30.15 -63.72
N VAL A 22 34.57 -28.84 -63.79
CA VAL A 22 33.31 -28.15 -64.06
C VAL A 22 32.06 -28.77 -63.46
N PHE A 23 31.71 -28.27 -62.30
CA PHE A 23 30.31 -27.95 -61.92
C PHE A 23 30.26 -26.55 -61.40
N ALA A 24 30.14 -25.57 -62.30
CA ALA A 24 29.65 -24.22 -61.97
C ALA A 24 28.13 -24.29 -61.75
N THR A 25 27.69 -24.70 -60.57
CA THR A 25 26.31 -24.44 -60.13
C THR A 25 26.26 -23.01 -59.65
N ALA A 26 25.48 -22.19 -60.35
CA ALA A 26 25.11 -20.84 -59.95
C ALA A 26 24.55 -20.84 -58.53
N ALA A 27 25.37 -20.43 -57.57
CA ALA A 27 24.90 -20.04 -56.24
C ALA A 27 24.12 -18.74 -56.43
N ALA A 28 22.81 -18.87 -56.66
CA ALA A 28 21.89 -17.75 -56.47
C ALA A 28 22.06 -17.34 -55.00
N THR A 29 22.74 -16.21 -54.77
CA THR A 29 22.72 -15.48 -53.51
C THR A 29 21.28 -15.08 -53.24
N VAL A 30 20.55 -15.93 -52.52
CA VAL A 30 19.32 -15.53 -51.81
C VAL A 30 19.78 -14.51 -50.80
N LYS A 31 19.63 -13.23 -51.14
CA LYS A 31 19.77 -12.12 -50.23
C LYS A 31 18.73 -12.38 -49.14
N ALA A 32 19.16 -12.86 -47.97
CA ALA A 32 18.30 -12.93 -46.78
C ALA A 32 17.63 -11.56 -46.64
N PRO A 33 16.32 -11.51 -46.49
CA PRO A 33 15.67 -10.24 -46.20
C PRO A 33 16.38 -9.66 -45.00
N ALA A 34 16.88 -8.41 -45.14
CA ALA A 34 17.41 -7.66 -44.03
C ALA A 34 16.29 -7.67 -42.98
N LEU A 35 16.54 -8.34 -41.85
CA LEU A 35 15.75 -8.16 -40.66
C LEU A 35 15.76 -6.65 -40.45
N THR A 36 14.65 -6.00 -40.80
CA THR A 36 14.39 -4.62 -40.47
C THR A 36 14.59 -4.55 -38.97
N GLY A 37 15.64 -3.82 -38.57
CA GLY A 37 16.04 -3.71 -37.18
C GLY A 37 14.83 -3.32 -36.37
N SER A 38 14.24 -4.26 -35.63
CA SER A 38 13.36 -3.93 -34.54
C SER A 38 14.20 -3.14 -33.56
N THR A 39 13.98 -1.85 -33.49
CA THR A 39 14.49 -1.03 -32.40
C THR A 39 14.21 -1.82 -31.12
N PRO A 40 15.23 -2.08 -30.25
CA PRO A 40 14.97 -2.80 -29.01
C PRO A 40 13.77 -2.15 -28.33
N PRO A 41 12.81 -2.93 -27.81
CA PRO A 41 11.62 -2.36 -27.19
C PRO A 41 12.07 -1.35 -26.16
N THR A 42 11.62 -0.11 -26.31
CA THR A 42 11.96 0.97 -25.39
C THR A 42 11.42 0.62 -24.00
N ARG A 43 12.27 0.64 -22.98
CA ARG A 43 11.85 0.42 -21.60
C ARG A 43 10.73 1.41 -21.25
N PRO A 44 9.58 0.95 -20.72
CA PRO A 44 8.45 1.83 -20.47
C PRO A 44 8.72 2.77 -19.29
N ASN A 45 8.09 3.92 -19.29
CA ASN A 45 7.87 4.68 -18.06
C ASN A 45 6.94 3.88 -17.14
N ILE A 46 7.09 4.04 -15.84
CA ILE A 46 6.29 3.34 -14.84
C ILE A 46 5.72 4.36 -13.86
N VAL A 47 4.40 4.35 -13.67
CA VAL A 47 3.69 5.18 -12.70
C VAL A 47 2.92 4.27 -11.76
N VAL A 48 3.25 4.33 -10.46
CA VAL A 48 2.55 3.62 -9.39
C VAL A 48 1.74 4.63 -8.58
N LEU A 49 0.43 4.45 -8.56
CA LEU A 49 -0.55 5.28 -7.85
C LEU A 49 -1.12 4.46 -6.71
N VAL A 50 -0.82 4.84 -5.48
CA VAL A 50 -1.28 4.13 -4.28
C VAL A 50 -2.31 4.97 -3.57
N ALA A 51 -3.58 4.52 -3.58
CA ALA A 51 -4.63 5.05 -2.72
C ALA A 51 -4.44 4.54 -1.29
N ASP A 52 -4.98 5.26 -0.31
CA ASP A 52 -4.89 4.95 1.10
C ASP A 52 -6.30 4.64 1.63
N ASP A 53 -6.50 3.44 2.17
CA ASP A 53 -7.77 3.01 2.77
C ASP A 53 -8.98 2.92 1.81
N TRP A 54 -8.77 2.55 0.54
CA TRP A 54 -9.88 2.32 -0.39
C TRP A 54 -10.38 0.88 -0.33
N GLY A 55 -11.71 0.74 -0.23
CA GLY A 55 -12.34 -0.56 -0.31
C GLY A 55 -12.37 -1.13 -1.73
N PHE A 56 -12.60 -2.45 -1.81
CA PHE A 56 -12.64 -3.17 -3.09
C PHE A 56 -13.61 -2.56 -4.10
N THR A 57 -14.76 -2.05 -3.62
CA THR A 57 -15.82 -1.48 -4.47
C THR A 57 -15.84 0.06 -4.49
N ASP A 58 -14.79 0.74 -4.08
CA ASP A 58 -14.77 2.21 -4.11
C ASP A 58 -14.52 2.79 -5.51
N VAL A 59 -13.83 2.05 -6.39
CA VAL A 59 -13.57 2.47 -7.78
C VAL A 59 -14.76 2.15 -8.66
N GLY A 60 -15.14 3.04 -9.57
CA GLY A 60 -16.22 2.82 -10.54
C GLY A 60 -16.04 1.54 -11.36
N ALA A 61 -14.80 1.26 -11.81
CA ALA A 61 -14.46 0.04 -12.54
C ALA A 61 -14.60 -1.25 -11.69
N PHE A 62 -14.80 -1.15 -10.37
CA PHE A 62 -15.05 -2.27 -9.45
C PHE A 62 -16.45 -2.23 -8.82
N GLY A 63 -17.34 -1.33 -9.27
CA GLY A 63 -18.74 -1.26 -8.86
C GLY A 63 -19.10 -0.05 -8.00
N GLY A 64 -18.15 0.84 -7.70
CA GLY A 64 -18.37 2.10 -6.96
C GLY A 64 -19.34 3.05 -7.66
N GLU A 65 -20.03 3.87 -6.86
CA GLU A 65 -20.85 4.99 -7.37
C GLU A 65 -20.07 6.31 -7.37
N MET A 66 -18.91 6.34 -6.77
CA MET A 66 -18.03 7.50 -6.74
C MET A 66 -17.45 7.76 -8.13
N ALA A 67 -17.35 9.03 -8.50
CA ALA A 67 -16.84 9.41 -9.81
C ALA A 67 -15.32 9.24 -9.87
N THR A 68 -14.88 8.17 -10.54
CA THR A 68 -13.46 7.87 -10.77
C THR A 68 -13.14 7.72 -12.28
N PRO A 69 -13.54 8.69 -13.14
CA PRO A 69 -13.47 8.53 -14.60
C PRO A 69 -12.07 8.31 -15.13
N ASN A 70 -11.02 8.83 -14.47
CA ASN A 70 -9.64 8.72 -14.91
C ASN A 70 -9.05 7.34 -14.56
N ILE A 71 -9.28 6.84 -13.34
CA ILE A 71 -8.92 5.48 -12.94
C ILE A 71 -9.73 4.45 -13.77
N ASP A 72 -11.01 4.70 -14.00
CA ASP A 72 -11.85 3.87 -14.87
C ASP A 72 -11.34 3.85 -16.33
N ALA A 73 -10.81 4.97 -16.82
CA ALA A 73 -10.17 5.02 -18.14
C ALA A 73 -8.87 4.19 -18.18
N LEU A 74 -8.07 4.20 -17.13
CA LEU A 74 -6.93 3.29 -17.00
C LEU A 74 -7.39 1.83 -16.96
N ALA A 75 -8.45 1.50 -16.22
CA ALA A 75 -9.01 0.15 -16.19
C ALA A 75 -9.50 -0.33 -17.57
N ARG A 76 -10.14 0.56 -18.36
CA ARG A 76 -10.54 0.26 -19.74
C ARG A 76 -9.34 0.08 -20.68
N ARG A 77 -8.21 0.72 -20.43
CA ARG A 77 -6.96 0.57 -21.21
C ARG A 77 -6.11 -0.62 -20.75
N GLY A 78 -6.42 -1.22 -19.62
CA GLY A 78 -5.60 -2.24 -18.96
C GLY A 78 -6.42 -3.42 -18.46
N VAL A 79 -5.95 -3.99 -17.37
CA VAL A 79 -6.51 -5.17 -16.71
C VAL A 79 -6.91 -4.81 -15.28
N ARG A 80 -8.10 -5.25 -14.88
CA ARG A 80 -8.56 -5.23 -13.48
C ARG A 80 -8.27 -6.59 -12.86
N PHE A 81 -7.60 -6.61 -11.72
CA PHE A 81 -7.38 -7.84 -10.96
C PHE A 81 -8.48 -7.98 -9.92
N SER A 82 -9.29 -9.01 -10.06
CA SER A 82 -10.43 -9.24 -9.16
C SER A 82 -10.07 -10.01 -7.88
N ASN A 83 -8.85 -10.54 -7.79
CA ASN A 83 -8.37 -11.38 -6.69
C ASN A 83 -6.96 -10.96 -6.24
N PHE A 84 -6.76 -9.65 -6.04
CA PHE A 84 -5.50 -9.06 -5.61
C PHE A 84 -5.53 -8.74 -4.12
N HIS A 85 -4.46 -9.16 -3.41
CA HIS A 85 -4.36 -9.08 -1.96
C HIS A 85 -3.12 -8.29 -1.50
N VAL A 86 -3.32 -7.50 -0.47
CA VAL A 86 -2.33 -6.69 0.21
C VAL A 86 -2.22 -7.12 1.69
N SER A 87 -1.43 -6.42 2.51
CA SER A 87 -1.54 -6.56 3.96
C SER A 87 -2.77 -5.82 4.49
N ALA A 88 -3.22 -6.21 5.67
CA ALA A 88 -4.37 -5.56 6.32
C ALA A 88 -4.07 -4.13 6.80
N SER A 89 -2.91 -3.57 6.46
CA SER A 89 -2.54 -2.18 6.80
C SER A 89 -1.43 -1.60 5.92
N CYS A 90 -1.33 -0.26 5.94
CA CYS A 90 -0.55 0.58 5.04
C CYS A 90 0.95 0.25 5.00
N SER A 91 1.65 0.34 6.14
CA SER A 91 3.11 0.23 6.19
C SER A 91 3.63 -1.13 5.71
N PRO A 92 3.09 -2.30 6.13
CA PRO A 92 3.51 -3.59 5.60
C PRO A 92 3.25 -3.73 4.09
N THR A 93 2.10 -3.26 3.61
CA THR A 93 1.79 -3.26 2.17
C THR A 93 2.78 -2.42 1.38
N ARG A 94 3.07 -1.19 1.83
CA ARG A 94 4.02 -0.28 1.16
C ARG A 94 5.43 -0.86 1.15
N ALA A 95 5.85 -1.52 2.25
CA ALA A 95 7.12 -2.21 2.32
C ALA A 95 7.21 -3.39 1.33
N MET A 96 6.17 -4.23 1.26
CA MET A 96 6.08 -5.33 0.30
C MET A 96 6.04 -4.84 -1.16
N LEU A 97 5.27 -3.77 -1.44
CA LEU A 97 5.20 -3.14 -2.76
C LEU A 97 6.55 -2.63 -3.24
N LEU A 98 7.30 -1.97 -2.36
CA LEU A 98 8.58 -1.35 -2.70
C LEU A 98 9.72 -2.36 -2.84
N THR A 99 9.64 -3.52 -2.18
CA THR A 99 10.75 -4.48 -2.09
C THR A 99 10.48 -5.81 -2.80
N GLY A 100 9.21 -6.20 -2.95
CA GLY A 100 8.83 -7.55 -3.39
C GLY A 100 9.12 -8.63 -2.35
N VAL A 101 9.37 -8.26 -1.09
CA VAL A 101 9.74 -9.17 0.00
C VAL A 101 8.63 -9.20 1.05
N ASP A 102 8.33 -10.38 1.60
CA ASP A 102 7.35 -10.56 2.68
C ASP A 102 7.60 -9.58 3.84
N ASN A 103 6.52 -9.10 4.46
CA ASN A 103 6.59 -8.06 5.50
C ASN A 103 7.41 -8.48 6.74
N HIS A 104 7.42 -9.76 7.11
CA HIS A 104 8.23 -10.27 8.23
C HIS A 104 9.72 -10.42 7.90
N ARG A 105 10.09 -10.32 6.62
CA ARG A 105 11.49 -10.37 6.16
C ARG A 105 12.03 -9.01 5.75
N ASN A 106 11.15 -8.05 5.46
CA ASN A 106 11.56 -6.71 5.03
C ASN A 106 11.68 -5.69 6.18
N GLY A 107 11.42 -6.12 7.44
CA GLY A 107 11.50 -5.28 8.63
C GLY A 107 10.17 -4.73 9.14
N VAL A 108 9.08 -4.89 8.38
CA VAL A 108 7.76 -4.31 8.70
C VAL A 108 6.73 -5.40 9.00
N GLY A 109 7.11 -6.37 9.83
CA GLY A 109 6.22 -7.44 10.31
C GLY A 109 5.07 -6.93 11.16
N ASN A 110 5.15 -5.70 11.65
CA ASN A 110 4.04 -4.99 12.28
C ASN A 110 4.22 -3.49 12.12
N MET A 111 3.13 -2.72 12.31
CA MET A 111 3.17 -1.26 12.30
C MET A 111 3.70 -0.69 13.61
N ARG A 112 4.30 0.50 13.54
CA ARG A 112 4.80 1.22 14.72
C ARG A 112 3.70 1.50 15.75
N GLU A 113 2.50 1.73 15.29
CA GLU A 113 1.33 2.08 16.11
C GLU A 113 0.81 0.89 16.90
N THR A 114 0.90 -0.34 16.34
CA THR A 114 0.28 -1.55 16.91
C THR A 114 1.30 -2.57 17.44
N ILE A 115 2.60 -2.34 17.24
CA ILE A 115 3.63 -3.31 17.66
C ILE A 115 3.68 -3.46 19.18
N PRO A 116 3.60 -4.68 19.74
CA PRO A 116 3.85 -4.90 21.16
C PRO A 116 5.34 -4.75 21.47
N ARG A 117 5.63 -4.33 22.69
CA ARG A 117 7.01 -4.05 23.13
C ARG A 117 7.93 -5.27 23.01
N GLU A 118 7.41 -6.47 23.19
CA GLU A 118 8.12 -7.76 23.10
C GLU A 118 8.62 -8.06 21.68
N HIS A 119 7.94 -7.50 20.66
CA HIS A 119 8.33 -7.67 19.27
C HIS A 119 9.26 -6.57 18.77
N LEU A 120 9.16 -5.35 19.33
CA LEU A 120 9.88 -4.18 18.82
C LEU A 120 11.39 -4.41 18.78
N GLY A 121 11.99 -4.21 17.61
CA GLY A 121 13.42 -4.38 17.36
C GLY A 121 13.87 -5.83 17.14
N ARG A 122 12.95 -6.81 17.16
CA ARG A 122 13.27 -8.17 16.74
C ARG A 122 13.48 -8.23 15.23
N PRO A 123 14.21 -9.22 14.70
CA PRO A 123 14.31 -9.44 13.26
C PRO A 123 12.91 -9.48 12.61
N GLY A 124 12.73 -8.75 11.51
CA GLY A 124 11.45 -8.60 10.85
C GLY A 124 10.47 -7.61 11.50
N TYR A 125 10.73 -7.13 12.74
CA TYR A 125 9.84 -6.24 13.50
C TYR A 125 10.50 -4.89 13.85
N LEU A 126 11.16 -4.29 12.85
CA LEU A 126 11.82 -2.98 12.99
C LEU A 126 10.81 -1.83 12.83
N THR A 127 9.62 -2.09 12.30
CA THR A 127 8.58 -1.10 11.92
C THR A 127 9.01 -0.13 10.80
N VAL A 128 10.16 -0.38 10.20
CA VAL A 128 10.76 0.36 9.08
C VAL A 128 11.44 -0.62 8.13
N LEU A 129 11.74 -0.19 6.91
CA LEU A 129 12.49 -1.03 5.96
C LEU A 129 13.86 -1.42 6.53
N ASP A 130 14.12 -2.71 6.55
CA ASP A 130 15.43 -3.23 6.94
C ASP A 130 16.52 -2.77 5.94
N ARG A 131 17.77 -2.75 6.39
CA ARG A 131 18.92 -2.41 5.53
C ARG A 131 19.24 -3.49 4.51
N ASN A 132 18.85 -4.73 4.78
CA ASN A 132 19.08 -5.88 3.94
C ASN A 132 18.07 -6.03 2.78
N VAL A 133 17.12 -5.11 2.60
CA VAL A 133 16.20 -5.12 1.45
C VAL A 133 16.49 -4.00 0.46
N VAL A 134 16.32 -4.32 -0.82
CA VAL A 134 16.53 -3.40 -1.93
C VAL A 134 15.18 -3.02 -2.53
N THR A 135 14.93 -1.73 -2.70
CA THR A 135 13.69 -1.26 -3.32
C THR A 135 13.73 -1.40 -4.84
N VAL A 136 12.55 -1.53 -5.44
CA VAL A 136 12.38 -1.46 -6.89
C VAL A 136 12.96 -0.16 -7.47
N ALA A 137 12.81 0.96 -6.73
CA ALA A 137 13.37 2.25 -7.12
C ALA A 137 14.91 2.22 -7.21
N SER A 138 15.61 1.64 -6.21
CA SER A 138 17.06 1.49 -6.24
C SER A 138 17.53 0.68 -7.46
N ARG A 139 16.79 -0.36 -7.82
CA ARG A 139 17.12 -1.21 -8.96
C ARG A 139 16.86 -0.53 -10.29
N LEU A 140 15.74 0.20 -10.40
CA LEU A 140 15.42 0.99 -11.58
C LEU A 140 16.40 2.16 -11.77
N GLN A 141 16.75 2.86 -10.68
CA GLN A 141 17.74 3.94 -10.70
C GLN A 141 19.10 3.44 -11.22
N ALA A 142 19.59 2.32 -10.69
CA ALA A 142 20.85 1.71 -11.13
C ALA A 142 20.81 1.27 -12.60
N ALA A 143 19.62 1.01 -13.14
CA ALA A 143 19.40 0.68 -14.55
C ALA A 143 19.19 1.91 -15.45
N GLY A 144 19.34 3.13 -14.91
CA GLY A 144 19.25 4.37 -15.67
C GLY A 144 17.84 4.98 -15.76
N TYR A 145 16.88 4.50 -14.96
CA TYR A 145 15.62 5.22 -14.80
C TYR A 145 15.81 6.48 -13.95
N ARG A 146 15.06 7.53 -14.25
CA ARG A 146 14.83 8.65 -13.33
C ARG A 146 13.76 8.22 -12.34
N THR A 147 13.94 8.49 -11.07
CA THR A 147 13.08 7.94 -10.03
C THR A 147 12.51 9.03 -9.13
N TYR A 148 11.19 9.04 -8.96
CA TYR A 148 10.46 10.10 -8.28
C TYR A 148 9.46 9.56 -7.28
N ALA A 149 9.37 10.16 -6.08
CA ALA A 149 8.36 9.84 -5.07
C ALA A 149 7.66 11.09 -4.57
N THR A 150 6.32 11.05 -4.44
CA THR A 150 5.54 12.09 -3.75
C THR A 150 4.48 11.47 -2.87
N GLY A 151 4.15 12.15 -1.76
CA GLY A 151 3.05 11.77 -0.88
C GLY A 151 3.43 10.86 0.28
N LYS A 152 2.51 10.03 0.73
CA LYS A 152 2.68 9.14 1.89
C LYS A 152 3.75 8.08 1.64
N TRP A 153 4.70 7.98 2.58
CA TRP A 153 5.81 7.01 2.56
C TRP A 153 5.57 5.84 3.51
N HIS A 154 5.52 6.11 4.81
CA HIS A 154 5.16 5.22 5.91
C HIS A 154 6.00 3.94 6.06
N VAL A 155 7.27 3.97 5.68
CA VAL A 155 8.21 2.83 5.84
C VAL A 155 9.52 3.24 6.51
N GLY A 156 9.47 4.32 7.32
CA GLY A 156 10.58 4.85 8.10
C GLY A 156 10.97 6.27 7.71
N HIS A 157 11.52 7.01 8.67
CA HIS A 157 11.98 8.39 8.50
C HIS A 157 13.44 8.60 8.95
N GLU A 158 14.12 7.55 9.37
CA GLU A 158 15.57 7.57 9.56
C GLU A 158 16.26 7.82 8.21
N SER A 159 17.40 8.49 8.23
CA SER A 159 18.09 8.93 6.99
C SER A 159 18.28 7.81 5.96
N HIS A 160 18.52 6.57 6.41
CA HIS A 160 18.69 5.41 5.54
C HIS A 160 17.37 4.80 5.03
N ASN A 161 16.22 5.24 5.56
CA ASN A 161 14.89 4.79 5.14
C ASN A 161 14.16 5.82 4.27
N LEU A 162 14.67 7.04 4.17
CA LEU A 162 14.08 8.06 3.30
C LEU A 162 14.23 7.69 1.81
N PRO A 163 13.32 8.13 0.94
CA PRO A 163 13.36 7.79 -0.49
C PRO A 163 14.70 8.07 -1.16
N SER A 164 15.40 9.17 -0.79
CA SER A 164 16.72 9.53 -1.30
C SER A 164 17.80 8.47 -1.04
N ALA A 165 17.69 7.73 0.06
CA ALA A 165 18.57 6.59 0.38
C ALA A 165 18.04 5.25 -0.16
N ARG A 166 16.84 5.23 -0.70
CA ARG A 166 16.14 4.07 -1.22
C ARG A 166 15.90 4.13 -2.73
N GLY A 167 16.76 4.90 -3.45
CA GLY A 167 16.83 4.90 -4.91
C GLY A 167 15.89 5.88 -5.60
N PHE A 168 15.44 6.94 -4.94
CA PHE A 168 14.70 8.03 -5.59
C PHE A 168 15.59 9.26 -5.78
N ASP A 169 15.67 9.75 -7.02
CA ASP A 169 16.44 10.94 -7.39
C ASP A 169 15.82 12.22 -6.82
N ARG A 170 14.49 12.28 -6.82
CA ARG A 170 13.71 13.36 -6.22
C ARG A 170 12.56 12.81 -5.42
N SER A 171 12.30 13.43 -4.30
CA SER A 171 11.16 13.03 -3.46
C SER A 171 10.63 14.18 -2.63
N LEU A 172 9.31 14.24 -2.44
CA LEU A 172 8.66 15.01 -1.38
C LEU A 172 7.63 14.12 -0.71
N ILE A 173 7.89 13.75 0.54
CA ILE A 173 7.07 12.75 1.23
C ILE A 173 6.62 13.19 2.61
N GLN A 174 5.44 12.70 3.00
CA GLN A 174 4.96 12.60 4.37
C GLN A 174 5.39 11.23 4.92
N ALA A 175 6.22 11.22 5.96
CA ALA A 175 6.93 10.01 6.38
C ALA A 175 6.12 9.11 7.32
N ASP A 176 5.10 9.66 7.98
CA ASP A 176 4.29 8.99 9.00
C ASP A 176 3.08 8.26 8.41
N SER A 177 2.20 7.73 9.28
CA SER A 177 1.00 7.00 8.86
C SER A 177 -0.06 7.90 8.18
N GLY A 178 -0.06 9.20 8.42
CA GLY A 178 -0.97 10.17 7.82
C GLY A 178 -0.84 11.55 8.45
N SER A 179 -1.53 12.52 7.86
CA SER A 179 -1.64 13.90 8.35
C SER A 179 -2.98 14.49 7.94
N ASP A 180 -3.27 15.70 8.41
CA ASP A 180 -4.41 16.49 7.91
C ASP A 180 -4.24 16.78 6.41
N ASN A 181 -5.36 16.81 5.65
CA ASN A 181 -5.31 17.03 4.20
C ASN A 181 -5.25 18.50 3.79
N TRP A 182 -5.50 19.42 4.74
CA TRP A 182 -5.48 20.87 4.53
C TRP A 182 -4.34 21.58 5.28
N GLU A 183 -3.82 20.96 6.35
CA GLU A 183 -2.83 21.56 7.24
C GLU A 183 -1.61 20.67 7.40
N THR A 184 -0.51 21.08 6.83
CA THR A 184 0.74 20.31 6.77
C THR A 184 1.37 20.04 8.14
N GLY A 185 1.10 20.87 9.14
CA GLY A 185 1.57 20.73 10.51
C GLY A 185 0.59 20.00 11.44
N GLN A 186 -0.67 19.79 11.03
CA GLN A 186 -1.70 19.22 11.86
C GLN A 186 -1.65 17.68 11.83
N ARG A 187 -1.45 17.08 12.99
CA ARG A 187 -1.54 15.63 13.19
C ARG A 187 -2.99 15.17 13.10
N TYR A 188 -3.22 14.02 12.50
CA TYR A 188 -4.55 13.43 12.44
C TYR A 188 -4.92 12.65 13.73
N LEU A 189 -3.93 12.16 14.47
CA LEU A 189 -4.02 11.54 15.79
C LEU A 189 -2.70 11.78 16.55
N ALA A 190 -2.69 11.50 17.85
CA ALA A 190 -1.50 11.65 18.70
C ALA A 190 -0.55 10.44 18.60
N LEU A 191 -0.20 10.02 17.39
CA LEU A 191 0.71 8.89 17.14
C LEU A 191 2.18 9.30 17.03
N THR A 192 2.43 10.55 16.65
CA THR A 192 3.76 11.16 16.55
C THR A 192 3.76 12.50 17.28
N ASP A 193 4.91 13.06 17.59
CA ASP A 193 5.04 14.39 18.22
C ASP A 193 4.77 15.54 17.23
N ARG A 194 4.99 15.28 15.93
CA ARG A 194 4.76 16.21 14.83
C ARG A 194 4.49 15.46 13.53
N VAL A 195 4.08 16.16 12.47
CA VAL A 195 4.05 15.65 11.10
C VAL A 195 5.44 15.81 10.47
N ASN A 196 5.96 14.71 9.91
CA ASN A 196 7.32 14.67 9.38
C ASN A 196 7.32 14.72 7.85
N TRP A 197 7.71 15.87 7.29
CA TRP A 197 7.84 16.09 5.85
C TRP A 197 9.30 16.14 5.44
N TYR A 198 9.62 15.45 4.34
CA TYR A 198 10.98 15.43 3.81
C TYR A 198 10.97 15.69 2.30
N GLU A 199 11.87 16.55 1.84
CA GLU A 199 12.20 16.73 0.42
C GLU A 199 13.66 16.33 0.21
N ASP A 200 13.90 15.38 -0.71
CA ASP A 200 15.23 14.88 -1.08
C ASP A 200 16.11 14.50 0.13
N GLY A 201 15.50 13.88 1.13
CA GLY A 201 16.18 13.41 2.35
C GLY A 201 16.38 14.46 3.45
N ARG A 202 15.84 15.67 3.29
CA ARG A 202 15.92 16.76 4.29
C ARG A 202 14.53 17.17 4.75
N LEU A 203 14.43 17.69 5.98
CA LEU A 203 13.17 18.27 6.45
C LEU A 203 12.71 19.37 5.49
N ALA A 204 11.46 19.26 5.03
CA ALA A 204 10.89 20.18 4.06
C ALA A 204 10.04 21.25 4.75
N PRO A 205 10.22 22.53 4.42
CA PRO A 205 9.21 23.53 4.71
C PRO A 205 8.00 23.27 3.80
N MET A 206 6.80 23.32 4.40
CA MET A 206 5.56 23.07 3.68
C MET A 206 4.76 24.36 3.51
N PRO A 207 4.01 24.51 2.40
CA PRO A 207 3.18 25.69 2.19
C PRO A 207 1.97 25.70 3.14
N GLU A 208 1.42 26.91 3.39
CA GLU A 208 0.18 27.09 4.15
C GLU A 208 -1.05 26.76 3.30
N ASP A 209 -0.99 27.06 1.99
CA ASP A 209 -2.02 26.68 1.02
C ASP A 209 -1.71 25.27 0.49
N TYR A 210 -2.48 24.30 0.95
CA TYR A 210 -2.21 22.89 0.76
C TYR A 210 -3.51 22.11 0.69
N TYR A 211 -3.61 21.21 -0.29
CA TYR A 211 -4.53 20.08 -0.31
C TYR A 211 -3.77 18.85 -0.80
N SER A 212 -3.77 17.78 -0.02
CA SER A 212 -2.84 16.66 -0.18
C SER A 212 -2.78 16.10 -1.61
N SER A 213 -3.93 15.70 -2.18
CA SER A 213 -3.98 15.06 -3.51
C SER A 213 -3.51 15.99 -4.63
N GLU A 214 -3.85 17.29 -4.56
CA GLU A 214 -3.40 18.30 -5.51
C GLU A 214 -1.89 18.50 -5.42
N PHE A 215 -1.41 18.74 -4.21
CA PHE A 215 -0.02 19.07 -3.96
C PHE A 215 0.94 17.93 -4.37
N PHE A 216 0.58 16.68 -4.09
CA PHE A 216 1.44 15.54 -4.48
C PHE A 216 1.56 15.40 -5.99
N VAL A 217 0.47 15.60 -6.72
CA VAL A 217 0.48 15.58 -8.19
C VAL A 217 1.23 16.78 -8.75
N ASP A 218 1.06 17.97 -8.20
CA ASP A 218 1.80 19.17 -8.62
C ASP A 218 3.31 19.00 -8.47
N ARG A 219 3.75 18.42 -7.35
CA ARG A 219 5.19 18.12 -7.14
C ARG A 219 5.67 17.07 -8.13
N MET A 220 4.92 16.02 -8.39
CA MET A 220 5.27 15.00 -9.39
C MET A 220 5.36 15.62 -10.79
N LEU A 221 4.39 16.43 -11.19
CA LEU A 221 4.42 17.16 -12.46
C LEU A 221 5.62 18.11 -12.54
N GLY A 222 5.98 18.76 -11.43
CA GLY A 222 7.18 19.58 -11.32
C GLY A 222 8.46 18.79 -11.60
N TYR A 223 8.59 17.58 -11.05
CA TYR A 223 9.76 16.73 -11.29
C TYR A 223 9.82 16.26 -12.75
N LEU A 224 8.70 15.85 -13.33
CA LEU A 224 8.62 15.42 -14.73
C LEU A 224 8.96 16.56 -15.70
N ARG A 225 8.42 17.77 -15.47
CA ARG A 225 8.71 18.97 -16.27
C ARG A 225 10.17 19.42 -16.14
N GLY A 226 10.74 19.36 -14.94
CA GLY A 226 12.14 19.74 -14.70
C GLY A 226 13.16 18.88 -15.44
N ALA A 227 12.76 17.69 -15.87
CA ALA A 227 13.56 16.80 -16.69
C ALA A 227 13.31 16.97 -18.20
N ALA A 228 12.16 17.56 -18.60
CA ALA A 228 11.88 17.85 -20.00
C ALA A 228 12.86 18.87 -20.57
N GLY A 229 13.33 18.65 -21.80
CA GLY A 229 14.30 19.53 -22.48
C GLY A 229 15.76 19.33 -22.09
N LYS A 230 16.09 18.43 -21.15
CA LYS A 230 17.46 18.03 -20.83
C LYS A 230 17.84 16.76 -21.57
N SER A 231 19.13 16.39 -21.60
CA SER A 231 19.59 15.09 -22.15
C SER A 231 18.89 13.88 -21.53
N GLN A 232 18.31 14.08 -20.36
CA GLN A 232 17.52 13.09 -19.60
C GLN A 232 16.09 12.87 -20.13
N ALA A 233 15.61 13.69 -21.07
CA ALA A 233 14.23 13.58 -21.58
C ALA A 233 13.91 12.23 -22.25
N GLN A 234 14.92 11.55 -22.76
CA GLN A 234 14.80 10.22 -23.40
C GLN A 234 14.94 9.05 -22.40
N GLN A 235 15.34 9.31 -21.15
CA GLN A 235 15.43 8.26 -20.14
C GLN A 235 14.04 7.89 -19.63
N PRO A 236 13.74 6.60 -19.45
CA PRO A 236 12.51 6.19 -18.81
C PRO A 236 12.47 6.67 -17.35
N PHE A 237 11.29 6.82 -16.79
CA PHE A 237 11.13 7.20 -15.39
C PHE A 237 10.26 6.21 -14.61
N PHE A 238 10.50 6.16 -13.32
CA PHE A 238 9.66 5.53 -12.31
C PHE A 238 9.10 6.61 -11.38
N ALA A 239 7.77 6.72 -11.33
CA ALA A 239 7.06 7.66 -10.49
C ALA A 239 6.18 6.92 -9.48
N TYR A 240 6.39 7.16 -8.19
CA TYR A 240 5.58 6.65 -7.08
C TYR A 240 4.79 7.82 -6.49
N VAL A 241 3.45 7.73 -6.50
CA VAL A 241 2.55 8.71 -5.88
C VAL A 241 1.73 7.99 -4.82
N GLY A 242 2.08 8.21 -3.55
CA GLY A 242 1.32 7.70 -2.41
C GLY A 242 0.33 8.75 -1.93
N PHE A 243 -0.95 8.60 -2.31
CA PHE A 243 -1.99 9.51 -1.84
C PHE A 243 -2.28 9.29 -0.34
N GLN A 244 -2.86 10.30 0.32
CA GLN A 244 -3.50 10.18 1.63
C GLN A 244 -5.01 9.94 1.52
N ALA A 245 -5.58 10.09 0.33
CA ALA A 245 -6.99 9.82 0.09
C ALA A 245 -7.24 8.28 -0.03
N ASN A 246 -8.18 7.71 0.76
CA ASN A 246 -9.18 8.38 1.63
C ASN A 246 -8.90 8.16 3.15
N HIS A 247 -7.66 8.10 3.57
CA HIS A 247 -7.32 7.93 4.99
C HIS A 247 -7.95 9.07 5.84
N LEU A 248 -8.35 8.74 7.06
CA LEU A 248 -8.83 9.76 8.01
C LEU A 248 -7.74 10.80 8.37
N PRO A 249 -8.09 12.07 8.61
CA PRO A 249 -9.42 12.66 8.54
C PRO A 249 -9.94 12.74 7.11
N VAL A 250 -11.21 12.37 6.92
CA VAL A 250 -11.84 12.48 5.60
C VAL A 250 -12.15 13.94 5.33
N GLN A 251 -11.47 14.52 4.32
CA GLN A 251 -11.54 15.94 3.99
C GLN A 251 -11.47 16.12 2.47
N ALA A 252 -12.28 17.03 1.92
CA ALA A 252 -12.32 17.28 0.48
C ALA A 252 -12.72 18.71 0.14
N PRO A 253 -12.24 19.25 -1.00
CA PRO A 253 -12.70 20.53 -1.52
C PRO A 253 -14.20 20.53 -1.80
N ALA A 254 -14.87 21.65 -1.54
CA ALA A 254 -16.32 21.80 -1.72
C ALA A 254 -16.80 21.43 -3.14
N ALA A 255 -15.99 21.74 -4.15
CA ALA A 255 -16.30 21.43 -5.55
C ALA A 255 -16.51 19.93 -5.83
N PHE A 256 -15.94 19.06 -5.01
CA PHE A 256 -16.09 17.61 -5.10
C PHE A 256 -17.10 17.08 -4.10
N ARG A 257 -16.93 17.35 -2.79
CA ARG A 257 -17.78 16.79 -1.73
C ARG A 257 -19.27 17.16 -1.85
N ASP A 258 -19.57 18.38 -2.34
CA ASP A 258 -20.94 18.87 -2.38
C ASP A 258 -21.76 18.29 -3.55
N ARG A 259 -21.11 17.59 -4.49
CA ARG A 259 -21.76 16.80 -5.55
C ARG A 259 -22.52 15.59 -5.02
N TYR A 260 -22.13 15.10 -3.84
CA TYR A 260 -22.68 13.88 -3.23
C TYR A 260 -23.78 14.17 -2.19
N ARG A 261 -24.21 15.43 -2.04
CA ARG A 261 -25.25 15.79 -1.06
C ARG A 261 -26.51 14.95 -1.21
N GLY A 262 -26.91 14.29 -0.10
CA GLY A 262 -28.08 13.40 -0.05
C GLY A 262 -27.91 12.02 -0.67
N ARG A 263 -26.76 11.72 -1.31
CA ARG A 263 -26.54 10.43 -2.00
C ARG A 263 -26.55 9.24 -1.05
N TYR A 264 -26.15 9.43 0.19
CA TYR A 264 -25.92 8.37 1.17
C TYR A 264 -27.00 8.33 2.29
N ALA A 265 -28.12 9.01 2.08
CA ALA A 265 -29.23 9.04 3.04
C ALA A 265 -29.92 7.68 3.21
N THR A 266 -29.78 6.75 2.26
CA THR A 266 -30.35 5.39 2.29
C THR A 266 -29.57 4.42 3.18
N GLY A 267 -28.40 4.83 3.69
CA GLY A 267 -27.57 4.03 4.56
C GLY A 267 -26.62 3.06 3.84
N TRP A 268 -25.73 2.48 4.64
CA TRP A 268 -24.64 1.65 4.12
C TRP A 268 -25.10 0.29 3.58
N GLU A 269 -26.16 -0.34 4.11
CA GLU A 269 -26.66 -1.61 3.59
C GLU A 269 -27.18 -1.46 2.16
N ALA A 270 -27.93 -0.38 1.89
CA ALA A 270 -28.47 -0.10 0.56
C ALA A 270 -27.34 0.17 -0.46
N ILE A 271 -26.37 1.00 -0.11
CA ILE A 271 -25.21 1.31 -0.95
C ILE A 271 -24.35 0.05 -1.16
N ARG A 272 -24.15 -0.75 -0.12
CA ARG A 272 -23.42 -2.01 -0.20
C ARG A 272 -24.04 -2.99 -1.18
N ALA A 273 -25.36 -3.14 -1.14
CA ALA A 273 -26.11 -3.99 -2.07
C ALA A 273 -26.01 -3.48 -3.52
N GLU A 274 -26.11 -2.16 -3.75
CA GLU A 274 -25.88 -1.56 -5.05
C GLU A 274 -24.48 -1.85 -5.60
N ARG A 275 -23.44 -1.66 -4.78
CA ARG A 275 -22.04 -1.90 -5.14
C ARG A 275 -21.79 -3.35 -5.49
N ALA A 276 -22.30 -4.30 -4.69
CA ALA A 276 -22.18 -5.72 -4.96
C ALA A 276 -22.83 -6.11 -6.31
N LYS A 277 -24.03 -5.61 -6.58
CA LYS A 277 -24.73 -5.83 -7.86
C LYS A 277 -23.92 -5.29 -9.04
N ARG A 278 -23.35 -4.09 -8.93
CA ARG A 278 -22.51 -3.51 -9.99
C ARG A 278 -21.19 -4.27 -10.17
N ALA A 279 -20.53 -4.68 -9.09
CA ALA A 279 -19.31 -5.45 -9.14
C ALA A 279 -19.53 -6.80 -9.85
N ALA A 280 -20.65 -7.47 -9.58
CA ALA A 280 -21.06 -8.68 -10.28
C ALA A 280 -21.30 -8.43 -11.77
N ALA A 281 -22.03 -7.37 -12.12
CA ALA A 281 -22.29 -6.99 -13.51
C ALA A 281 -21.00 -6.65 -14.29
N LEU A 282 -19.97 -6.16 -13.61
CA LEU A 282 -18.65 -5.88 -14.17
C LEU A 282 -17.72 -7.12 -14.23
N GLY A 283 -18.18 -8.27 -13.73
CA GLY A 283 -17.42 -9.53 -13.70
C GLY A 283 -16.22 -9.54 -12.74
N VAL A 284 -16.17 -8.61 -11.79
CA VAL A 284 -15.09 -8.57 -10.79
C VAL A 284 -15.43 -9.37 -9.52
N LEU A 285 -16.69 -9.75 -9.35
CA LEU A 285 -17.18 -10.65 -8.31
C LEU A 285 -18.18 -11.65 -8.90
N PRO A 286 -18.42 -12.81 -8.23
CA PRO A 286 -19.50 -13.73 -8.60
C PRO A 286 -20.88 -13.05 -8.60
N ALA A 287 -21.81 -13.56 -9.43
CA ALA A 287 -23.15 -12.96 -9.58
C ALA A 287 -23.97 -13.00 -8.28
N ASP A 288 -23.89 -14.12 -7.56
CA ASP A 288 -24.70 -14.40 -6.37
C ASP A 288 -23.84 -14.43 -5.08
N VAL A 289 -22.95 -13.41 -4.95
CA VAL A 289 -22.07 -13.35 -3.79
C VAL A 289 -22.87 -13.04 -2.51
N ALA A 290 -22.68 -13.90 -1.49
CA ALA A 290 -23.26 -13.66 -0.17
C ALA A 290 -22.56 -12.48 0.54
N MET A 291 -23.36 -11.68 1.26
CA MET A 291 -22.84 -10.52 1.99
C MET A 291 -22.10 -10.95 3.25
N GLY A 292 -20.81 -10.69 3.30
CA GLY A 292 -19.98 -10.93 4.48
C GLY A 292 -20.48 -10.15 5.70
N GLN A 293 -20.38 -10.73 6.88
CA GLN A 293 -20.79 -10.12 8.13
C GLN A 293 -19.61 -9.40 8.80
N THR A 294 -19.89 -8.26 9.41
CA THR A 294 -18.91 -7.51 10.20
C THR A 294 -19.56 -7.10 11.51
N PRO A 295 -19.33 -7.82 12.62
CA PRO A 295 -20.07 -7.65 13.88
C PRO A 295 -20.00 -6.25 14.48
N THR A 296 -18.97 -5.48 14.16
CA THR A 296 -18.78 -4.11 14.65
C THR A 296 -19.58 -3.05 13.88
N ALA A 297 -20.14 -3.39 12.70
CA ALA A 297 -20.97 -2.46 11.95
C ALA A 297 -22.41 -2.48 12.52
N PRO A 298 -22.92 -1.37 13.05
CA PRO A 298 -24.31 -1.30 13.51
C PRO A 298 -25.27 -1.34 12.30
N ALA A 299 -26.51 -1.74 12.53
CA ALA A 299 -27.55 -1.57 11.53
C ALA A 299 -27.87 -0.06 11.35
N TRP A 300 -28.04 0.39 10.11
CA TRP A 300 -28.34 1.79 9.82
C TRP A 300 -29.61 2.29 10.54
N ASP A 301 -30.66 1.48 10.53
CA ASP A 301 -31.94 1.83 11.16
C ASP A 301 -31.88 1.85 12.71
N ALA A 302 -30.80 1.34 13.31
CA ALA A 302 -30.59 1.44 14.75
C ALA A 302 -30.00 2.79 15.17
N LEU A 303 -29.54 3.61 14.22
CA LEU A 303 -29.01 4.94 14.50
C LEU A 303 -30.12 5.96 14.71
N SER A 304 -29.84 6.99 15.53
CA SER A 304 -30.69 8.18 15.58
C SER A 304 -30.66 8.94 14.22
N ALA A 305 -31.70 9.70 13.91
CA ALA A 305 -31.74 10.51 12.70
C ALA A 305 -30.56 11.50 12.58
N ALA A 306 -30.08 12.03 13.71
CA ALA A 306 -28.92 12.90 13.74
C ALA A 306 -27.62 12.15 13.42
N ASP A 307 -27.46 10.92 13.94
CA ASP A 307 -26.29 10.08 13.65
C ASP A 307 -26.32 9.58 12.20
N GLN A 308 -27.50 9.23 11.66
CA GLN A 308 -27.66 8.89 10.24
C GLN A 308 -27.23 10.06 9.35
N GLN A 309 -27.71 11.27 9.64
CA GLN A 309 -27.33 12.47 8.90
C GLN A 309 -25.81 12.73 8.96
N PHE A 310 -25.22 12.61 10.15
CA PHE A 310 -23.77 12.79 10.33
C PHE A 310 -22.96 11.70 9.60
N ALA A 311 -23.37 10.45 9.70
CA ALA A 311 -22.74 9.33 8.99
C ALA A 311 -22.86 9.48 7.47
N ALA A 312 -24.03 9.84 6.95
CA ALA A 312 -24.23 10.11 5.53
C ALA A 312 -23.30 11.25 5.04
N ARG A 313 -23.19 12.34 5.82
CA ARG A 313 -22.30 13.46 5.50
C ARG A 313 -20.83 13.04 5.45
N ASN A 314 -20.37 12.19 6.35
CA ASN A 314 -19.01 11.64 6.29
C ASN A 314 -18.75 10.88 4.98
N MET A 315 -19.71 10.05 4.51
CA MET A 315 -19.56 9.31 3.27
C MET A 315 -19.64 10.22 2.03
N GLU A 316 -20.42 11.31 2.08
CA GLU A 316 -20.41 12.33 1.03
C GLU A 316 -19.02 12.98 0.87
N VAL A 317 -18.36 13.29 1.99
CA VAL A 317 -17.01 13.84 2.00
C VAL A 317 -15.99 12.81 1.52
N TYR A 318 -16.13 11.55 1.95
CA TYR A 318 -15.30 10.43 1.50
C TYR A 318 -15.36 10.28 -0.03
N ALA A 319 -16.56 10.29 -0.59
CA ALA A 319 -16.75 10.21 -2.04
C ALA A 319 -16.13 11.42 -2.77
N GLY A 320 -16.29 12.62 -2.21
CA GLY A 320 -15.66 13.83 -2.76
C GLY A 320 -14.13 13.80 -2.67
N MET A 321 -13.57 13.18 -1.62
CA MET A 321 -12.12 13.00 -1.48
C MET A 321 -11.57 12.03 -2.53
N ALA A 322 -12.29 10.95 -2.81
CA ALA A 322 -11.97 10.00 -3.86
C ALA A 322 -12.02 10.65 -5.25
N GLU A 323 -13.09 11.41 -5.55
CA GLU A 323 -13.22 12.13 -6.81
C GLU A 323 -12.13 13.20 -6.99
N ALA A 324 -11.76 13.92 -5.93
CA ALA A 324 -10.65 14.88 -5.97
C ALA A 324 -9.33 14.18 -6.31
N MET A 325 -9.05 13.02 -5.72
CA MET A 325 -7.86 12.24 -6.04
C MET A 325 -7.86 11.79 -7.51
N ASP A 326 -8.99 11.24 -7.99
CA ASP A 326 -9.13 10.81 -9.38
C ASP A 326 -8.93 11.97 -10.36
N PHE A 327 -9.46 13.16 -10.05
CA PHE A 327 -9.25 14.37 -10.84
C PHE A 327 -7.76 14.68 -10.99
N HIS A 328 -7.01 14.63 -9.89
CA HIS A 328 -5.57 14.91 -9.93
C HIS A 328 -4.79 13.79 -10.61
N VAL A 329 -5.20 12.52 -10.52
CA VAL A 329 -4.68 11.43 -11.37
C VAL A 329 -4.88 11.76 -12.85
N GLY A 330 -6.06 12.28 -13.21
CA GLY A 330 -6.34 12.75 -14.58
C GLY A 330 -5.35 13.79 -15.08
N ARG A 331 -4.98 14.77 -14.25
CA ARG A 331 -3.97 15.79 -14.58
C ARG A 331 -2.59 15.17 -14.92
N LEU A 332 -2.19 14.12 -14.20
CA LEU A 332 -0.95 13.41 -14.50
C LEU A 332 -1.04 12.63 -15.82
N VAL A 333 -2.16 11.95 -16.07
CA VAL A 333 -2.41 11.23 -17.33
C VAL A 333 -2.43 12.19 -18.50
N ASP A 334 -3.08 13.35 -18.37
CA ASP A 334 -3.17 14.38 -19.42
C ASP A 334 -1.80 15.00 -19.73
N TYR A 335 -0.98 15.24 -18.71
CA TYR A 335 0.40 15.67 -18.91
C TYR A 335 1.19 14.68 -19.75
N LEU A 336 1.13 13.39 -19.44
CA LEU A 336 1.86 12.35 -20.17
C LEU A 336 1.30 12.18 -21.60
N ARG A 337 -0.01 12.37 -21.79
CA ARG A 337 -0.63 12.41 -23.13
C ARG A 337 -0.11 13.58 -23.96
N ALA A 338 -0.11 14.78 -23.39
CA ALA A 338 0.39 15.99 -24.06
C ALA A 338 1.90 15.92 -24.37
N ALA A 339 2.67 15.21 -23.54
CA ALA A 339 4.09 14.95 -23.75
C ALA A 339 4.39 13.82 -24.76
N GLY A 340 3.36 13.16 -25.31
CA GLY A 340 3.53 11.99 -26.21
C GLY A 340 4.10 10.74 -25.52
N GLN A 341 4.01 10.65 -24.20
CA GLN A 341 4.59 9.56 -23.40
C GLN A 341 3.57 8.56 -22.89
N LEU A 342 2.26 8.83 -23.04
CA LEU A 342 1.21 8.01 -22.47
C LEU A 342 1.24 6.55 -22.95
N ASP A 343 1.53 6.32 -24.23
CA ASP A 343 1.53 4.97 -24.81
C ASP A 343 2.79 4.16 -24.46
N ASN A 344 3.84 4.83 -24.00
CA ASN A 344 5.04 4.19 -23.45
C ASN A 344 5.07 4.26 -21.91
N THR A 345 3.90 4.34 -21.27
CA THR A 345 3.80 4.41 -19.80
C THR A 345 2.91 3.30 -19.27
N VAL A 346 3.46 2.50 -18.36
CA VAL A 346 2.72 1.52 -17.57
C VAL A 346 2.21 2.20 -16.30
N PHE A 347 0.91 2.12 -16.06
CA PHE A 347 0.25 2.57 -14.84
C PHE A 347 -0.12 1.38 -13.97
N VAL A 348 0.16 1.48 -12.68
CA VAL A 348 -0.32 0.58 -11.64
C VAL A 348 -1.10 1.41 -10.63
N PHE A 349 -2.40 1.14 -10.50
CA PHE A 349 -3.24 1.73 -9.46
C PHE A 349 -3.68 0.66 -8.48
N LEU A 350 -3.52 0.92 -7.18
CA LEU A 350 -3.97 0.01 -6.11
C LEU A 350 -4.32 0.79 -4.84
N SER A 351 -5.05 0.16 -3.91
CA SER A 351 -5.12 0.57 -2.51
C SER A 351 -4.10 -0.19 -1.67
N ASP A 352 -3.61 0.42 -0.58
CA ASP A 352 -2.64 -0.23 0.31
C ASP A 352 -3.27 -1.13 1.36
N ASN A 353 -4.55 -1.00 1.64
CA ASN A 353 -5.38 -1.92 2.45
C ASN A 353 -6.86 -1.66 2.18
N GLY A 354 -7.72 -2.46 2.78
CA GLY A 354 -9.16 -2.22 2.77
C GLY A 354 -9.54 -0.94 3.51
N PRO A 355 -10.83 -0.53 3.48
CA PRO A 355 -11.30 0.75 4.00
C PRO A 355 -11.12 0.86 5.52
N GLU A 356 -10.92 2.08 6.03
CA GLU A 356 -10.71 2.34 7.44
C GLU A 356 -12.03 2.36 8.22
N GLY A 357 -12.24 1.35 9.05
CA GLY A 357 -13.43 1.23 9.88
C GLY A 357 -13.29 1.80 11.30
N SER A 358 -12.14 2.34 11.67
CA SER A 358 -11.93 2.89 13.01
C SER A 358 -12.72 4.16 13.23
N ASP A 359 -13.24 4.33 14.44
CA ASP A 359 -13.87 5.58 14.90
C ASP A 359 -13.17 6.10 16.15
N PRO A 360 -12.26 7.07 16.02
CA PRO A 360 -11.60 7.68 17.17
C PRO A 360 -12.57 8.36 18.15
N TYR A 361 -13.78 8.76 17.71
CA TYR A 361 -14.81 9.29 18.59
C TYR A 361 -15.42 8.24 19.54
N ALA A 362 -15.26 6.94 19.26
CA ALA A 362 -15.75 5.86 20.09
C ALA A 362 -15.00 5.76 21.43
N THR A 363 -13.75 6.24 21.50
CA THR A 363 -12.94 6.22 22.74
C THR A 363 -12.96 7.57 23.46
N ILE A 364 -12.87 7.55 24.80
CA ILE A 364 -12.84 8.80 25.60
C ILE A 364 -11.60 9.64 25.26
N SER A 365 -10.44 9.01 25.17
CA SER A 365 -9.18 9.69 24.86
C SER A 365 -9.16 10.28 23.45
N GLY A 366 -9.64 9.53 22.46
CA GLY A 366 -9.77 10.02 21.09
C GLY A 366 -10.75 11.19 20.98
N ARG A 367 -11.92 11.08 21.62
CA ARG A 367 -12.93 12.16 21.65
C ARG A 367 -12.38 13.45 22.26
N LEU A 368 -11.71 13.38 23.40
CA LEU A 368 -11.10 14.55 24.04
C LEU A 368 -10.02 15.16 23.14
N TRP A 369 -9.16 14.33 22.54
CA TRP A 369 -8.12 14.83 21.65
C TRP A 369 -8.72 15.50 20.40
N LEU A 370 -9.73 14.89 19.78
CA LEU A 370 -10.42 15.47 18.63
C LEU A 370 -11.11 16.79 18.96
N GLN A 371 -11.80 16.88 20.09
CA GLN A 371 -12.45 18.12 20.52
C GLN A 371 -11.47 19.27 20.75
N MET A 372 -10.23 18.98 21.14
CA MET A 372 -9.18 20.00 21.31
C MET A 372 -8.54 20.44 19.99
N ASN A 373 -8.60 19.62 18.94
CA ASN A 373 -7.85 19.84 17.71
C ASN A 373 -8.73 20.08 16.48
N TYR A 374 -10.01 19.63 16.50
CA TYR A 374 -10.89 19.64 15.34
C TYR A 374 -12.33 20.01 15.70
N SER A 375 -13.04 20.59 14.73
CA SER A 375 -14.48 20.83 14.82
C SER A 375 -15.28 19.60 14.37
N ARG A 376 -16.39 19.30 15.05
CA ARG A 376 -17.37 18.28 14.67
C ARG A 376 -18.62 18.87 13.99
N ASP A 377 -18.55 20.09 13.47
CA ASP A 377 -19.68 20.73 12.79
C ASP A 377 -19.99 19.98 11.46
N ALA A 378 -21.14 19.31 11.43
CA ALA A 378 -21.57 18.53 10.25
C ALA A 378 -21.76 19.40 8.99
N ALA A 379 -22.12 20.68 9.13
CA ALA A 379 -22.28 21.59 8.00
C ALA A 379 -20.95 21.89 7.32
N ARG A 380 -19.87 21.93 8.09
CA ARG A 380 -18.51 22.22 7.64
C ARG A 380 -17.68 20.99 7.34
N LEU A 381 -18.21 19.79 7.59
CA LEU A 381 -17.45 18.55 7.47
C LEU A 381 -16.76 18.43 6.10
N GLY A 382 -15.47 18.08 6.12
CA GLY A 382 -14.58 18.03 4.94
C GLY A 382 -13.77 19.32 4.71
N GLU A 383 -14.08 20.40 5.42
CA GLU A 383 -13.29 21.64 5.39
C GLU A 383 -12.06 21.55 6.29
N LYS A 384 -11.14 22.48 6.10
CA LYS A 384 -10.01 22.72 7.00
C LYS A 384 -10.48 22.82 8.46
N GLY A 385 -9.80 22.11 9.37
CA GLY A 385 -10.12 22.10 10.79
C GLY A 385 -11.32 21.24 11.17
N THR A 386 -11.83 20.36 10.28
CA THR A 386 -12.84 19.35 10.58
C THR A 386 -12.27 17.94 10.48
N TYR A 387 -12.89 16.97 11.18
CA TYR A 387 -12.44 15.59 11.21
C TYR A 387 -13.56 14.64 10.79
N GLY A 388 -13.48 14.14 9.56
CA GLY A 388 -14.40 13.12 9.06
C GLY A 388 -13.87 11.71 9.27
N VAL A 389 -14.79 10.76 9.55
CA VAL A 389 -14.54 9.32 9.63
C VAL A 389 -15.71 8.57 9.01
N ILE A 390 -15.45 7.47 8.30
CA ILE A 390 -16.54 6.66 7.75
C ILE A 390 -17.05 5.61 8.76
N GLY A 391 -16.21 5.17 9.69
CA GLY A 391 -16.55 4.17 10.68
C GLY A 391 -16.88 2.80 10.09
N PRO A 392 -17.21 1.80 10.94
CA PRO A 392 -17.36 0.42 10.51
C PRO A 392 -18.53 0.22 9.53
N GLY A 393 -19.62 0.96 9.64
CA GLY A 393 -20.77 0.85 8.74
C GLY A 393 -20.41 1.15 7.29
N TRP A 394 -19.87 2.34 7.02
CA TRP A 394 -19.46 2.71 5.67
C TRP A 394 -18.22 1.94 5.19
N ALA A 395 -17.33 1.52 6.09
CA ALA A 395 -16.21 0.66 5.71
C ALA A 395 -16.70 -0.68 5.12
N THR A 396 -17.79 -1.27 5.68
CA THR A 396 -18.38 -2.46 5.08
C THR A 396 -18.99 -2.20 3.70
N ALA A 397 -19.58 -1.04 3.47
CA ALA A 397 -20.09 -0.65 2.15
C ALA A 397 -18.94 -0.43 1.15
N ALA A 398 -17.83 0.16 1.58
CA ALA A 398 -16.63 0.35 0.76
C ALA A 398 -15.97 -0.99 0.38
N ALA A 399 -15.93 -1.95 1.31
CA ALA A 399 -15.48 -3.32 1.01
C ALA A 399 -16.44 -4.09 0.08
N GLY A 400 -17.68 -3.63 -0.07
CA GLY A 400 -18.72 -4.31 -0.85
C GLY A 400 -19.22 -5.58 -0.14
N PRO A 401 -19.39 -6.72 -0.85
CA PRO A 401 -19.85 -7.94 -0.19
C PRO A 401 -18.82 -8.62 0.71
N LEU A 402 -17.55 -8.18 0.67
CA LEU A 402 -16.46 -8.77 1.45
C LEU A 402 -16.66 -8.51 2.95
N ALA A 403 -16.21 -9.44 3.80
CA ALA A 403 -16.26 -9.30 5.26
C ALA A 403 -15.10 -8.45 5.77
N GLY A 404 -15.33 -7.71 6.86
CA GLY A 404 -14.28 -6.97 7.55
C GLY A 404 -13.80 -5.71 6.80
N TYR A 405 -12.73 -5.15 7.31
CA TYR A 405 -12.09 -3.92 6.82
C TYR A 405 -10.64 -3.86 7.33
N LYS A 406 -9.92 -2.78 7.09
CA LYS A 406 -8.53 -2.51 7.53
C LYS A 406 -8.25 -3.09 8.93
N PHE A 407 -7.04 -3.57 9.14
CA PHE A 407 -6.48 -4.29 10.30
C PHE A 407 -6.86 -5.76 10.41
N TYR A 408 -7.89 -6.24 9.70
CA TYR A 408 -8.37 -7.62 9.80
C TYR A 408 -8.02 -8.43 8.56
N SER A 409 -7.81 -9.74 8.77
CA SER A 409 -7.42 -10.69 7.72
C SER A 409 -8.58 -11.16 6.84
N ASN A 410 -9.80 -10.67 7.07
CA ASN A 410 -10.92 -10.89 6.17
C ASN A 410 -10.66 -10.30 4.79
N GLU A 411 -11.36 -10.81 3.77
CA GLU A 411 -11.24 -10.33 2.39
C GLU A 411 -11.42 -8.80 2.30
N GLY A 412 -12.37 -8.21 3.02
CA GLY A 412 -12.59 -6.76 3.00
C GLY A 412 -11.45 -5.92 3.58
N GLY A 413 -10.56 -6.52 4.39
CA GLY A 413 -9.36 -5.86 4.90
C GLY A 413 -8.16 -5.95 3.97
N ILE A 414 -8.08 -6.99 3.13
CA ILE A 414 -6.86 -7.33 2.38
C ILE A 414 -7.07 -7.48 0.87
N ARG A 415 -8.29 -7.67 0.38
CA ARG A 415 -8.60 -7.73 -1.06
C ARG A 415 -9.03 -6.35 -1.53
N VAL A 416 -8.24 -5.76 -2.41
CA VAL A 416 -8.38 -4.37 -2.84
C VAL A 416 -8.35 -4.25 -4.37
N PRO A 417 -8.79 -3.12 -4.95
CA PRO A 417 -8.70 -2.92 -6.39
C PRO A 417 -7.24 -2.83 -6.85
N LEU A 418 -6.93 -3.51 -7.96
CA LEU A 418 -5.69 -3.35 -8.72
C LEU A 418 -6.02 -3.15 -10.19
N VAL A 419 -5.46 -2.11 -10.79
CA VAL A 419 -5.49 -1.85 -12.23
C VAL A 419 -4.05 -1.77 -12.74
N ILE A 420 -3.72 -2.53 -13.79
CA ILE A 420 -2.45 -2.42 -14.53
C ILE A 420 -2.78 -2.06 -15.98
N ALA A 421 -2.32 -0.91 -16.45
CA ALA A 421 -2.59 -0.40 -17.79
C ALA A 421 -1.29 -0.03 -18.53
N GLY A 422 -1.33 -0.10 -19.87
CA GLY A 422 -0.19 0.29 -20.72
C GLY A 422 0.86 -0.79 -20.91
N VAL A 423 0.60 -2.03 -20.47
CA VAL A 423 1.50 -3.17 -20.75
C VAL A 423 1.29 -3.64 -22.19
N PRO A 424 2.35 -3.70 -23.03
CA PRO A 424 2.21 -4.12 -24.42
C PRO A 424 1.70 -5.55 -24.57
N GLY A 425 0.79 -5.77 -25.52
CA GLY A 425 0.26 -7.10 -25.84
C GLY A 425 -0.80 -7.64 -24.86
N VAL A 426 -1.26 -6.82 -23.93
CA VAL A 426 -2.29 -7.19 -22.93
C VAL A 426 -3.67 -6.76 -23.42
N ALA A 427 -4.68 -7.62 -23.25
CA ALA A 427 -6.07 -7.33 -23.65
C ALA A 427 -6.68 -6.23 -22.78
N ALA A 428 -6.98 -5.09 -23.41
CA ALA A 428 -7.57 -3.94 -22.72
C ALA A 428 -8.99 -4.25 -22.21
N GLY A 429 -9.33 -3.70 -21.04
CA GLY A 429 -10.64 -3.84 -20.40
C GLY A 429 -10.93 -5.23 -19.79
N SER A 430 -9.95 -6.12 -19.79
CA SER A 430 -10.10 -7.48 -19.25
C SER A 430 -10.13 -7.53 -17.71
N VAL A 431 -10.61 -8.67 -17.19
CA VAL A 431 -10.57 -9.01 -15.76
C VAL A 431 -9.67 -10.22 -15.58
N GLN A 432 -8.71 -10.13 -14.68
CA GLN A 432 -7.82 -11.22 -14.29
C GLN A 432 -8.22 -11.77 -12.91
N PRO A 433 -8.74 -13.02 -12.83
CA PRO A 433 -9.19 -13.62 -11.58
C PRO A 433 -8.10 -14.35 -10.80
N ALA A 434 -6.88 -14.46 -11.34
CA ALA A 434 -5.78 -15.14 -10.65
C ALA A 434 -5.51 -14.51 -9.28
N PHE A 435 -5.28 -15.35 -8.28
CA PHE A 435 -4.79 -14.92 -6.98
C PHE A 435 -3.42 -14.26 -7.13
N THR A 436 -3.28 -13.07 -6.58
CA THR A 436 -2.07 -12.26 -6.66
C THR A 436 -1.86 -11.45 -5.38
N ARG A 437 -0.62 -11.09 -5.10
CA ARG A 437 -0.23 -10.32 -3.91
C ARG A 437 0.56 -9.06 -4.27
N VAL A 438 0.54 -8.09 -3.35
CA VAL A 438 1.22 -6.81 -3.58
C VAL A 438 2.73 -6.96 -3.80
N MET A 439 3.37 -7.94 -3.21
CA MET A 439 4.79 -8.21 -3.42
C MET A 439 5.11 -8.72 -4.83
N ASP A 440 4.11 -9.14 -5.60
CA ASP A 440 4.26 -9.57 -6.99
C ASP A 440 4.44 -8.38 -7.95
N LEU A 441 4.11 -7.18 -7.51
CA LEU A 441 4.26 -5.97 -8.33
C LEU A 441 5.75 -5.62 -8.57
N THR A 442 6.59 -5.68 -7.56
CA THR A 442 8.03 -5.40 -7.73
C THR A 442 8.70 -6.29 -8.78
N PRO A 443 8.61 -7.63 -8.75
CA PRO A 443 9.17 -8.47 -9.81
C PRO A 443 8.54 -8.20 -11.19
N THR A 444 7.26 -7.85 -11.25
CA THR A 444 6.57 -7.47 -12.49
C THR A 444 7.18 -6.19 -13.10
N LEU A 445 7.37 -5.16 -12.28
CA LEU A 445 7.98 -3.90 -12.73
C LEU A 445 9.43 -4.08 -13.18
N LEU A 446 10.20 -4.92 -12.48
CA LEU A 446 11.57 -5.23 -12.87
C LEU A 446 11.62 -6.00 -14.20
N GLU A 447 10.74 -6.96 -14.41
CA GLU A 447 10.66 -7.70 -15.68
C GLU A 447 10.23 -6.79 -16.84
N LEU A 448 9.26 -5.90 -16.64
CA LEU A 448 8.87 -4.85 -17.60
C LEU A 448 10.05 -3.93 -17.95
N ALA A 449 10.90 -3.63 -16.98
CA ALA A 449 12.12 -2.86 -17.17
C ALA A 449 13.29 -3.69 -17.74
N GLN A 450 13.08 -4.98 -18.06
CA GLN A 450 14.09 -5.92 -18.55
C GLN A 450 15.27 -6.10 -17.58
N LEU A 451 14.96 -6.16 -16.29
CA LEU A 451 15.93 -6.35 -15.21
C LEU A 451 15.77 -7.75 -14.58
N PRO A 452 16.84 -8.34 -14.03
CA PRO A 452 16.73 -9.55 -13.24
C PRO A 452 15.71 -9.38 -12.11
N VAL A 453 14.84 -10.35 -11.88
CA VAL A 453 13.77 -10.25 -10.86
C VAL A 453 14.36 -10.26 -9.45
N SER A 454 15.26 -11.19 -9.18
CA SER A 454 15.86 -11.32 -7.84
C SER A 454 17.38 -11.21 -7.88
N VAL A 455 17.95 -10.71 -6.80
CA VAL A 455 19.39 -10.65 -6.56
C VAL A 455 19.66 -11.11 -5.13
N SER A 456 20.79 -11.77 -4.91
CA SER A 456 21.26 -12.19 -3.57
C SER A 456 22.26 -11.21 -2.96
N GLN A 457 22.75 -10.26 -3.77
CA GLN A 457 23.69 -9.23 -3.36
C GLN A 457 23.34 -7.89 -4.01
N TRP A 458 23.55 -6.81 -3.29
CA TRP A 458 23.41 -5.44 -3.76
C TRP A 458 24.58 -4.60 -3.23
N GLN A 459 25.30 -3.94 -4.15
CA GLN A 459 26.48 -3.14 -3.79
C GLN A 459 27.48 -3.89 -2.89
N GLY A 460 27.67 -5.18 -3.18
CA GLY A 460 28.60 -6.04 -2.44
C GLY A 460 28.11 -6.56 -1.09
N GLN A 461 26.86 -6.23 -0.70
CA GLN A 461 26.26 -6.73 0.54
C GLN A 461 25.19 -7.80 0.24
N PRO A 462 25.07 -8.84 1.08
CA PRO A 462 23.96 -9.78 1.00
C PRO A 462 22.63 -9.06 1.23
N VAL A 463 21.61 -9.43 0.46
CA VAL A 463 20.26 -8.85 0.59
C VAL A 463 19.20 -9.94 0.54
N GLU A 464 18.03 -9.64 1.13
CA GLU A 464 16.86 -10.50 1.04
C GLU A 464 16.43 -10.65 -0.43
N PRO A 465 16.24 -11.88 -0.91
CA PRO A 465 15.71 -12.11 -2.25
C PRO A 465 14.25 -11.69 -2.33
N VAL A 466 13.81 -11.27 -3.51
CA VAL A 466 12.39 -11.04 -3.81
C VAL A 466 11.61 -12.34 -3.58
N THR A 467 10.52 -12.28 -2.82
CA THR A 467 9.64 -13.42 -2.52
C THR A 467 8.38 -13.44 -3.39
N GLY A 468 8.01 -12.28 -3.98
CA GLY A 468 6.92 -12.18 -4.94
C GLY A 468 7.26 -12.76 -6.30
N ARG A 469 6.24 -12.91 -7.15
CA ARG A 469 6.33 -13.47 -8.52
C ARG A 469 5.84 -12.46 -9.55
N SER A 470 6.43 -12.46 -10.73
CA SER A 470 5.99 -11.56 -11.80
C SER A 470 4.57 -11.91 -12.28
N LEU A 471 3.76 -10.88 -12.44
CA LEU A 471 2.41 -10.96 -13.02
C LEU A 471 2.45 -10.93 -14.55
N LEU A 472 3.61 -10.68 -15.16
CA LEU A 472 3.70 -10.51 -16.61
C LEU A 472 3.25 -11.76 -17.40
N PRO A 473 3.55 -13.00 -16.99
CA PRO A 473 3.03 -14.19 -17.68
C PRO A 473 1.49 -14.30 -17.68
N VAL A 474 0.81 -13.98 -16.56
CA VAL A 474 -0.67 -13.98 -16.50
C VAL A 474 -1.27 -12.79 -17.26
N LEU A 475 -0.64 -11.62 -17.22
CA LEU A 475 -1.04 -10.46 -18.00
C LEU A 475 -0.99 -10.73 -19.50
N GLN A 476 0.00 -11.47 -19.95
CA GLN A 476 0.19 -11.85 -21.35
C GLN A 476 -0.59 -13.11 -21.77
N GLY A 477 -1.38 -13.68 -20.86
CA GLY A 477 -2.16 -14.90 -21.12
C GLY A 477 -1.34 -16.17 -21.33
N LYS A 478 -0.04 -16.15 -20.98
CA LYS A 478 0.87 -17.31 -21.11
C LYS A 478 0.59 -18.39 -20.06
N VAL A 479 0.13 -17.99 -18.91
CA VAL A 479 -0.31 -18.86 -17.80
C VAL A 479 -1.61 -18.34 -17.22
N GLN A 480 -2.37 -19.20 -16.54
CA GLN A 480 -3.66 -18.82 -15.96
C GLN A 480 -3.56 -18.37 -14.50
N GLN A 481 -2.50 -18.76 -13.81
CA GLN A 481 -2.30 -18.48 -12.38
C GLN A 481 -0.85 -18.17 -12.04
N VAL A 482 -0.64 -17.44 -10.95
CA VAL A 482 0.68 -17.04 -10.45
C VAL A 482 1.22 -18.05 -9.45
N TYR A 483 0.34 -18.60 -8.62
CA TYR A 483 0.60 -19.62 -7.61
C TYR A 483 -0.14 -20.90 -7.95
N ALA A 484 0.48 -22.06 -7.76
CA ALA A 484 -0.17 -23.35 -8.01
C ALA A 484 -1.30 -23.60 -6.99
N ASP A 485 -2.31 -24.42 -7.36
CA ASP A 485 -3.47 -24.68 -6.51
C ASP A 485 -3.12 -25.39 -5.19
N ASP A 486 -2.02 -26.12 -5.16
CA ASP A 486 -1.51 -26.83 -3.98
C ASP A 486 -0.45 -26.03 -3.20
N GLU A 487 -0.09 -24.86 -3.68
CA GLU A 487 0.93 -24.01 -3.06
C GLU A 487 0.34 -23.15 -1.94
N PRO A 488 0.88 -23.26 -0.70
CA PRO A 488 0.42 -22.45 0.42
C PRO A 488 1.03 -21.04 0.38
N VAL A 489 0.21 -20.00 0.48
CA VAL A 489 0.61 -18.60 0.51
C VAL A 489 0.10 -17.95 1.79
N GLY A 490 0.97 -17.82 2.79
CA GLY A 490 0.62 -17.28 4.11
C GLY A 490 0.73 -15.77 4.20
N PHE A 491 0.08 -15.20 5.22
CA PHE A 491 0.18 -13.80 5.61
C PHE A 491 -0.18 -13.62 7.09
N GLU A 492 0.35 -12.56 7.71
CA GLU A 492 0.03 -12.21 9.11
C GLU A 492 0.26 -10.71 9.33
N LEU A 493 -0.59 -10.12 10.18
CA LEU A 493 -0.41 -8.79 10.76
C LEU A 493 -1.12 -8.69 12.11
N SER A 494 -0.38 -8.37 13.18
CA SER A 494 -0.94 -8.10 14.52
C SER A 494 -1.86 -9.21 15.06
N GLY A 495 -1.52 -10.48 14.78
CA GLY A 495 -2.29 -11.66 15.18
C GLY A 495 -3.43 -12.03 14.21
N ASN A 496 -3.79 -11.14 13.28
CA ASN A 496 -4.68 -11.46 12.16
C ASN A 496 -3.87 -12.23 11.13
N ALA A 497 -4.26 -13.46 10.83
CA ALA A 497 -3.44 -14.38 10.07
C ALA A 497 -4.26 -15.18 9.07
N GLY A 498 -3.62 -15.67 8.03
CA GLY A 498 -4.27 -16.55 7.08
C GLY A 498 -3.30 -17.19 6.10
N LEU A 499 -3.87 -18.09 5.30
CA LEU A 499 -3.14 -18.81 4.27
C LEU A 499 -4.11 -19.15 3.13
N TYR A 500 -3.70 -18.85 1.91
CA TYR A 500 -4.39 -19.30 0.71
C TYR A 500 -3.76 -20.58 0.18
N LYS A 501 -4.60 -21.50 -0.31
CA LYS A 501 -4.20 -22.69 -1.03
C LYS A 501 -5.26 -23.00 -2.08
N GLY A 502 -4.94 -22.73 -3.34
CA GLY A 502 -5.90 -22.76 -4.42
C GLY A 502 -7.09 -21.83 -4.16
N ARG A 503 -8.29 -22.38 -4.13
CA ARG A 503 -9.53 -21.63 -3.89
C ARG A 503 -9.90 -21.44 -2.42
N TYR A 504 -9.15 -22.06 -1.51
CA TYR A 504 -9.43 -22.04 -0.07
C TYR A 504 -8.56 -21.04 0.67
N LYS A 505 -9.14 -20.48 1.73
CA LYS A 505 -8.49 -19.58 2.67
C LYS A 505 -8.67 -20.06 4.10
N LEU A 506 -7.58 -20.37 4.77
CA LEU A 506 -7.54 -20.47 6.22
C LEU A 506 -7.44 -19.05 6.78
N SER A 507 -8.29 -18.67 7.73
CA SER A 507 -8.35 -17.31 8.27
C SER A 507 -8.48 -17.32 9.79
N LYS A 508 -7.73 -16.43 10.44
CA LYS A 508 -7.83 -16.13 11.87
C LYS A 508 -7.96 -14.63 12.04
N VAL A 509 -9.12 -14.20 12.48
CA VAL A 509 -9.47 -12.78 12.67
C VAL A 509 -9.57 -12.48 14.16
N MET A 510 -8.82 -11.46 14.60
CA MET A 510 -8.79 -11.08 16.02
C MET A 510 -10.05 -10.29 16.42
N PRO A 511 -10.43 -10.33 17.71
CA PRO A 511 -11.49 -9.48 18.24
C PRO A 511 -11.19 -7.97 18.00
N PRO A 512 -12.24 -7.12 17.89
CA PRO A 512 -13.67 -7.41 18.05
C PRO A 512 -14.38 -7.90 16.77
N VAL A 513 -13.72 -7.93 15.61
CA VAL A 513 -14.35 -8.36 14.34
C VAL A 513 -14.45 -9.87 14.25
N GLY A 514 -13.43 -10.61 14.64
CA GLY A 514 -13.43 -12.07 14.72
C GLY A 514 -13.42 -12.59 16.16
N ASP A 515 -13.31 -13.90 16.29
CA ASP A 515 -13.27 -14.64 17.57
C ASP A 515 -11.86 -15.10 17.98
N GLY A 516 -10.84 -14.80 17.16
CA GLY A 516 -9.45 -15.21 17.36
C GLY A 516 -9.16 -16.68 17.07
N ARG A 517 -10.10 -17.41 16.47
CA ARG A 517 -9.96 -18.81 16.08
C ARG A 517 -9.69 -18.96 14.60
N TRP A 518 -9.24 -20.15 14.20
CA TRP A 518 -9.07 -20.51 12.81
C TRP A 518 -10.39 -20.95 12.19
N HIS A 519 -10.69 -20.46 10.98
CA HIS A 519 -11.81 -20.80 10.12
C HIS A 519 -11.31 -21.13 8.73
N LEU A 520 -12.10 -21.88 7.95
CA LEU A 520 -11.79 -22.27 6.58
C LEU A 520 -12.90 -21.83 5.64
N TYR A 521 -12.54 -21.08 4.60
CA TYR A 521 -13.48 -20.57 3.60
C TYR A 521 -13.09 -20.97 2.18
N GLU A 522 -14.06 -21.06 1.29
CA GLU A 522 -13.86 -21.19 -0.16
C GLU A 522 -14.08 -19.81 -0.80
N VAL A 523 -13.03 -18.99 -0.87
CA VAL A 523 -13.15 -17.54 -1.16
C VAL A 523 -13.33 -17.18 -2.63
N VAL A 524 -13.31 -18.15 -3.54
CA VAL A 524 -13.62 -17.93 -4.95
C VAL A 524 -15.14 -17.86 -5.17
N ALA A 525 -15.91 -18.77 -4.56
CA ALA A 525 -17.36 -18.76 -4.63
C ALA A 525 -18.01 -17.96 -3.48
N ASP A 526 -17.37 -17.93 -2.31
CA ASP A 526 -17.81 -17.20 -1.12
C ASP A 526 -16.76 -16.17 -0.66
N PRO A 527 -16.50 -15.11 -1.44
CA PRO A 527 -15.57 -14.07 -1.05
C PRO A 527 -16.07 -13.22 0.14
N GLY A 528 -17.34 -13.39 0.54
CA GLY A 528 -17.91 -12.81 1.76
C GLY A 528 -17.54 -13.56 3.03
N GLU A 529 -16.85 -14.72 2.94
CA GLU A 529 -16.45 -15.53 4.10
C GLU A 529 -17.65 -15.88 5.01
N THR A 530 -18.78 -16.25 4.39
CA THR A 530 -20.07 -16.47 5.09
C THR A 530 -20.26 -17.90 5.59
N ARG A 531 -19.54 -18.86 5.00
CA ARG A 531 -19.66 -20.28 5.29
C ARG A 531 -18.34 -20.88 5.75
N ASP A 532 -18.22 -21.14 7.05
CA ASP A 532 -17.08 -21.87 7.59
C ASP A 532 -17.13 -23.36 7.22
N LEU A 533 -16.09 -23.85 6.58
CA LEU A 533 -15.94 -25.22 6.10
C LEU A 533 -15.05 -26.08 7.02
N ALA A 534 -14.54 -25.55 8.14
CA ALA A 534 -13.60 -26.27 9.02
C ALA A 534 -14.14 -27.63 9.48
N ALA A 535 -15.42 -27.69 9.86
CA ALA A 535 -16.09 -28.93 10.27
C ALA A 535 -16.42 -29.88 9.09
N ALA A 536 -16.65 -29.30 7.89
CA ALA A 536 -16.98 -30.09 6.69
C ALA A 536 -15.73 -30.67 6.00
N LEU A 537 -14.58 -29.99 6.12
CA LEU A 537 -13.29 -30.35 5.49
C LEU A 537 -12.17 -30.48 6.53
N PRO A 538 -12.29 -31.35 7.57
CA PRO A 538 -11.37 -31.36 8.72
C PRO A 538 -9.93 -31.73 8.33
N VAL A 539 -9.73 -32.56 7.32
CA VAL A 539 -8.39 -32.94 6.83
C VAL A 539 -7.69 -31.75 6.21
N MET A 540 -8.34 -31.05 5.27
CA MET A 540 -7.83 -29.85 4.63
C MET A 540 -7.58 -28.74 5.66
N PHE A 541 -8.49 -28.56 6.61
CA PHE A 541 -8.34 -27.59 7.68
C PHE A 541 -7.06 -27.82 8.50
N ALA A 542 -6.80 -29.09 8.89
CA ALA A 542 -5.59 -29.45 9.62
C ALA A 542 -4.31 -29.28 8.77
N GLU A 543 -4.35 -29.66 7.48
CA GLU A 543 -3.24 -29.48 6.55
C GLU A 543 -2.90 -27.99 6.39
N MET A 544 -3.88 -27.12 6.15
CA MET A 544 -3.65 -25.69 5.98
C MET A 544 -3.15 -25.02 7.27
N GLN A 545 -3.54 -25.50 8.46
CA GLN A 545 -2.94 -25.06 9.72
C GLN A 545 -1.46 -25.45 9.82
N ALA A 546 -1.09 -26.64 9.39
CA ALA A 546 0.31 -27.08 9.34
C ALA A 546 1.11 -26.25 8.32
N ASP A 547 0.54 -25.98 7.15
CA ASP A 547 1.13 -25.12 6.14
C ASP A 547 1.35 -23.68 6.67
N TYR A 548 0.38 -23.12 7.41
CA TYR A 548 0.54 -21.82 8.07
C TYR A 548 1.66 -21.84 9.12
N ALA A 549 1.75 -22.88 9.92
CA ALA A 549 2.83 -23.00 10.91
C ALA A 549 4.21 -23.06 10.24
N ALA A 550 4.30 -23.73 9.08
CA ALA A 550 5.51 -23.76 8.26
C ALA A 550 5.86 -22.36 7.69
N TYR A 551 4.87 -21.64 7.15
CA TYR A 551 5.02 -20.25 6.70
C TYR A 551 5.50 -19.34 7.84
N ALA A 552 4.83 -19.39 8.99
CA ALA A 552 5.16 -18.56 10.14
C ALA A 552 6.60 -18.78 10.61
N LYS A 553 7.01 -20.05 10.68
CA LYS A 553 8.40 -20.42 11.04
C LYS A 553 9.41 -19.92 9.99
N ALA A 554 9.12 -20.09 8.70
CA ALA A 554 10.03 -19.71 7.62
C ALA A 554 10.24 -18.20 7.51
N ASN A 555 9.22 -17.40 7.85
CA ASN A 555 9.27 -15.94 7.77
C ASN A 555 9.52 -15.26 9.13
N GLY A 556 9.69 -16.01 10.22
CA GLY A 556 9.97 -15.45 11.54
C GLY A 556 8.78 -14.74 12.19
N VAL A 557 7.55 -15.17 11.89
CA VAL A 557 6.33 -14.63 12.51
C VAL A 557 6.35 -14.92 14.00
N LEU A 558 6.26 -13.88 14.82
CA LEU A 558 6.22 -13.99 16.28
C LEU A 558 4.77 -14.10 16.76
N PRO A 559 4.48 -15.00 17.72
CA PRO A 559 3.15 -15.08 18.31
C PRO A 559 2.84 -13.82 19.12
N MET A 560 1.60 -13.32 19.01
CA MET A 560 1.17 -12.17 19.81
C MET A 560 1.20 -12.49 21.31
N PRO A 561 1.59 -11.50 22.15
CA PRO A 561 1.52 -11.64 23.60
C PRO A 561 0.09 -11.97 24.07
N THR A 562 0.00 -12.71 25.18
CA THR A 562 -1.32 -13.03 25.78
C THR A 562 -2.06 -11.75 26.14
N GLY A 563 -3.33 -11.66 25.72
CA GLY A 563 -4.17 -10.48 25.97
C GLY A 563 -3.86 -9.29 25.06
N TYR A 564 -3.09 -9.47 23.99
CA TYR A 564 -2.86 -8.43 23.00
C TYR A 564 -4.17 -7.95 22.37
N ASP A 565 -4.32 -6.63 22.34
CA ASP A 565 -5.39 -5.91 21.66
C ASP A 565 -4.80 -4.73 20.90
N ALA A 566 -5.04 -4.67 19.60
CA ALA A 566 -4.41 -3.69 18.71
C ALA A 566 -4.80 -2.25 19.06
N ILE A 567 -6.06 -1.99 19.46
CA ILE A 567 -6.56 -0.65 19.79
C ILE A 567 -5.91 -0.17 21.09
N ASN A 568 -5.88 -1.03 22.13
CA ASN A 568 -5.19 -0.71 23.37
C ASN A 568 -3.68 -0.52 23.15
N GLN A 569 -3.08 -1.29 22.23
CA GLN A 569 -1.66 -1.15 21.91
C GLN A 569 -1.35 0.20 21.26
N VAL A 570 -2.23 0.72 20.39
CA VAL A 570 -2.11 2.08 19.83
C VAL A 570 -2.09 3.12 20.97
N LEU A 571 -2.99 2.99 21.95
CA LEU A 571 -3.01 3.90 23.09
C LEU A 571 -1.71 3.81 23.91
N ILE A 572 -1.25 2.59 24.21
CA ILE A 572 0.00 2.35 24.95
C ILE A 572 1.18 2.98 24.21
N ASN A 573 1.30 2.73 22.91
CA ASN A 573 2.40 3.26 22.10
C ASN A 573 2.33 4.79 22.00
N SER A 574 1.15 5.39 21.89
CA SER A 574 0.96 6.84 21.95
C SER A 574 1.40 7.43 23.30
N LEU A 575 1.00 6.81 24.40
CA LEU A 575 1.43 7.22 25.74
C LEU A 575 2.96 7.16 25.90
N LEU A 576 3.57 6.09 25.45
CA LEU A 576 5.01 5.88 25.62
C LEU A 576 5.85 6.75 24.68
N ASN A 577 5.44 6.93 23.43
CA ASN A 577 6.24 7.57 22.40
C ASN A 577 5.97 9.07 22.25
N VAL A 578 4.78 9.56 22.64
CA VAL A 578 4.38 10.96 22.47
C VAL A 578 4.22 11.65 23.84
N TYR A 579 3.31 11.13 24.66
CA TYR A 579 2.95 11.82 25.90
C TYR A 579 4.02 11.73 26.98
N TRP A 580 4.64 10.56 27.19
CA TRP A 580 5.65 10.38 28.23
C TRP A 580 6.91 11.22 28.00
N PRO A 581 7.51 11.29 26.79
CA PRO A 581 8.60 12.20 26.50
C PRO A 581 8.24 13.67 26.69
N ALA A 582 7.02 14.09 26.29
CA ALA A 582 6.53 15.46 26.47
C ALA A 582 6.38 15.78 27.95
N THR A 583 5.77 14.88 28.75
CA THR A 583 5.58 15.03 30.20
C THR A 583 6.93 15.15 30.91
N LYS A 584 7.91 14.31 30.58
CA LYS A 584 9.28 14.39 31.16
C LYS A 584 9.94 15.75 30.92
N ARG A 585 9.69 16.41 29.80
CA ARG A 585 10.25 17.74 29.49
C ARG A 585 9.62 18.85 30.34
N VAL A 586 8.31 18.75 30.62
CA VAL A 586 7.53 19.81 31.29
C VAL A 586 7.46 19.59 32.80
N LEU A 587 7.42 18.36 33.27
CA LEU A 587 7.23 17.98 34.66
C LEU A 587 8.22 18.67 35.63
N PRO A 588 9.54 18.78 35.37
CA PRO A 588 10.47 19.48 36.25
C PRO A 588 10.09 20.96 36.44
N GLY A 589 9.68 21.64 35.38
CA GLY A 589 9.23 23.04 35.45
C GLY A 589 7.93 23.22 36.24
N VAL A 590 6.96 22.30 36.06
CA VAL A 590 5.72 22.29 36.82
C VAL A 590 5.99 22.06 38.31
N ILE A 591 6.83 21.08 38.63
CA ILE A 591 7.24 20.79 40.02
C ILE A 591 7.94 22.02 40.63
N ALA A 592 8.89 22.61 39.93
CA ALA A 592 9.59 23.82 40.38
C ALA A 592 8.63 24.98 40.60
N GLY A 593 7.68 25.20 39.69
CA GLY A 593 6.64 26.22 39.82
C GLY A 593 5.73 26.01 41.06
N LEU A 594 5.30 24.75 41.26
CA LEU A 594 4.48 24.40 42.45
C LEU A 594 5.26 24.60 43.74
N LEU A 595 6.53 24.18 43.79
CA LEU A 595 7.40 24.39 44.96
C LEU A 595 7.62 25.91 45.23
N ALA A 596 7.88 26.68 44.21
CA ALA A 596 8.03 28.13 44.29
C ALA A 596 6.74 28.80 44.80
N GLY A 597 5.57 28.36 44.30
CA GLY A 597 4.26 28.84 44.78
C GLY A 597 4.01 28.50 46.25
N LEU A 598 4.32 27.27 46.67
CA LEU A 598 4.20 26.85 48.06
C LEU A 598 5.14 27.64 48.98
N LEU A 599 6.40 27.83 48.58
CA LEU A 599 7.37 28.64 49.34
C LEU A 599 6.98 30.10 49.41
N GLY A 600 6.50 30.68 48.32
CA GLY A 600 5.96 32.05 48.25
C GLY A 600 4.72 32.24 49.15
N GLY A 601 3.79 31.30 49.11
CA GLY A 601 2.62 31.26 49.97
C GLY A 601 2.99 31.16 51.49
N TRP A 602 3.92 30.25 51.80
CA TRP A 602 4.44 30.09 53.16
C TRP A 602 5.15 31.36 53.65
N TRP A 603 6.00 32.00 52.82
CA TRP A 603 6.67 33.26 53.13
C TRP A 603 5.67 34.40 53.37
N PHE A 604 4.63 34.50 52.53
CA PHE A 604 3.58 35.51 52.66
C PHE A 604 2.77 35.36 53.98
N VAL A 605 2.39 34.09 54.30
CA VAL A 605 1.70 33.80 55.58
C VAL A 605 2.59 34.11 56.78
N ARG A 606 3.88 33.76 56.71
CA ARG A 606 4.86 34.04 57.78
C ARG A 606 5.09 35.53 57.94
N ARG A 607 5.10 36.32 56.88
CA ARG A 607 5.24 37.79 56.90
C ARG A 607 4.01 38.46 57.49
N ARG A 608 2.80 37.99 57.19
CA ARG A 608 1.56 38.47 57.80
C ARG A 608 1.49 38.18 59.32
N ARG A 609 1.91 37.00 59.73
CA ARG A 609 1.98 36.65 61.17
C ARG A 609 2.98 37.48 61.98
N ARG A 610 4.00 38.03 61.36
CA ARG A 610 4.99 38.94 61.99
C ARG A 610 4.53 40.39 61.99
N ALA A 611 3.51 40.78 61.23
CA ALA A 611 2.98 42.13 61.14
C ALA A 611 1.75 42.39 62.04
N LEU A 612 1.29 41.39 62.78
CA LEU A 612 0.26 41.58 63.80
C LEU A 612 0.94 42.06 65.05
N PRO A 613 0.61 43.26 65.58
CA PRO A 613 1.10 43.78 66.86
C PRO A 613 0.65 42.82 67.97
N ALA A 614 1.57 42.56 68.93
CA ALA A 614 1.27 41.85 70.12
C ALA A 614 0.31 42.78 70.93
N GLY A 615 -1.01 42.42 70.97
CA GLY A 615 -1.98 43.03 71.81
C GLY A 615 -1.89 42.53 73.23
#